data_2a04065e8875e36575506cc841b1f04e
#
_entry.id   2a04065e8875e36575506cc841b1f04e
#
_cell.length_a   1.000
_cell.length_b   1.000
_cell.length_c   1.000
_cell.angle_alpha   90.00
_cell.angle_beta   90.00
_cell.angle_gamma   90.00
#
_symmetry.space_group_name_H-M   'P 1'
#
loop_
_entity.id
_entity.type
_entity.pdbx_description
1 polymer ?
#
loop_
_entity_poly.entity_id
_entity_poly.type
_entity_poly.pdbx_seq_one_letter_code
_entity_poly.pdbx_strand_id
1 'polypeptide(L)'
;MAKAVKSNGSQPLGRRTYKNPPITEATCEFQFTPVDNWNLAYTGIFLERVKARYSGKPREQRLLQLDSKQLPDASGTLPSASVREITKVQIPSADGREMVAVGPGILSAHVLKPYSGWETFRPQIEEALAVYQAIADPSGIRRIGIRYINLIELPAPNAEPSEYFSAPPTKNEELGCRLDTFVIRHEYLYDDEPIRLVVNFAKVQKIETVTVNGASYLLDLDVSREWQTEALPMNRAMSLVEELRRREREAFEAQITPKSRELFDA
;
A
#
# COMPACT_ATOMS: atom_id res chain seq x y z
N MET A 1 -13.95 -39.77 -7.60
CA MET A 1 -13.40 -39.82 -6.22
C MET A 1 -12.38 -38.71 -6.10
N ALA A 2 -12.77 -37.57 -5.53
CA ALA A 2 -11.90 -36.43 -5.32
C ALA A 2 -11.04 -36.70 -4.07
N LYS A 3 -9.71 -36.65 -4.22
CA LYS A 3 -8.78 -36.74 -3.10
C LYS A 3 -8.86 -35.45 -2.30
N ALA A 4 -9.29 -35.50 -1.06
CA ALA A 4 -9.21 -34.46 -0.09
C ALA A 4 -7.72 -34.09 0.13
N VAL A 5 -7.33 -32.89 -0.20
CA VAL A 5 -6.04 -32.31 0.17
C VAL A 5 -6.11 -32.08 1.68
N LYS A 6 -5.33 -32.83 2.44
CA LYS A 6 -5.15 -32.59 3.87
C LYS A 6 -4.47 -31.22 4.03
N SER A 7 -5.16 -30.25 4.60
CA SER A 7 -4.56 -29.03 5.11
C SER A 7 -3.59 -29.42 6.23
N ASN A 8 -2.29 -29.33 5.97
CA ASN A 8 -1.30 -29.30 7.03
C ASN A 8 -1.62 -28.07 7.89
N GLY A 9 -1.90 -28.31 9.17
CA GLY A 9 -2.14 -27.29 10.18
C GLY A 9 -0.89 -26.42 10.36
N SER A 10 -0.72 -25.44 9.48
CA SER A 10 0.13 -24.31 9.73
C SER A 10 -0.53 -23.49 10.84
N GLN A 11 0.14 -23.36 11.97
CA GLN A 11 -0.23 -22.37 13.00
C GLN A 11 -0.53 -21.04 12.28
N PRO A 12 -1.54 -20.27 12.72
CA PRO A 12 -1.77 -18.93 12.19
C PRO A 12 -0.43 -18.22 12.24
N LEU A 13 0.04 -17.71 11.09
CA LEU A 13 1.30 -16.99 10.94
C LEU A 13 1.30 -15.90 12.00
N GLY A 14 1.94 -16.20 13.14
CA GLY A 14 1.91 -15.38 14.34
C GLY A 14 2.40 -14.00 14.00
N ARG A 15 2.04 -12.99 14.80
CA ARG A 15 2.48 -11.60 14.70
C ARG A 15 4.01 -11.52 14.74
N ARG A 16 4.67 -11.94 13.65
CA ARG A 16 6.13 -11.86 13.54
C ARG A 16 6.54 -10.41 13.37
N THR A 17 7.45 -9.96 14.19
CA THR A 17 8.08 -8.64 14.09
C THR A 17 9.53 -8.86 13.69
N TYR A 18 9.97 -8.19 12.64
CA TYR A 18 11.36 -8.25 12.18
C TYR A 18 12.17 -7.13 12.81
N LYS A 19 13.46 -7.38 13.10
CA LYS A 19 14.37 -6.36 13.60
C LYS A 19 14.62 -5.27 12.56
N ASN A 20 14.82 -5.69 11.30
CA ASN A 20 15.12 -4.84 10.16
C ASN A 20 14.08 -5.07 9.05
N PRO A 21 12.82 -4.62 9.19
CA PRO A 21 11.80 -4.83 8.17
C PRO A 21 12.20 -4.12 6.87
N PRO A 22 11.98 -4.74 5.69
CA PRO A 22 12.36 -4.16 4.40
C PRO A 22 11.46 -3.00 3.96
N ILE A 23 10.57 -2.53 4.83
CA ILE A 23 9.57 -1.51 4.55
C ILE A 23 10.26 -0.16 4.31
N THR A 24 10.05 0.40 3.12
CA THR A 24 10.50 1.76 2.76
C THR A 24 9.40 2.79 2.95
N GLU A 25 8.15 2.38 2.77
CA GLU A 25 6.97 3.21 3.01
C GLU A 25 5.79 2.35 3.44
N ALA A 26 5.04 2.82 4.43
CA ALA A 26 3.72 2.33 4.80
C ALA A 26 2.69 3.46 4.65
N THR A 27 1.57 3.17 4.00
CA THR A 27 0.51 4.15 3.73
C THR A 27 -0.84 3.60 4.15
N CYS A 28 -1.67 4.45 4.78
CA CYS A 28 -3.11 4.22 4.92
C CYS A 28 -3.86 5.36 4.25
N GLU A 29 -4.73 5.04 3.28
CA GLU A 29 -5.51 6.03 2.53
C GLU A 29 -7.00 5.80 2.70
N PHE A 30 -7.73 6.90 2.90
CA PHE A 30 -9.18 6.97 2.94
C PHE A 30 -9.68 7.82 1.76
N GLN A 31 -10.67 7.32 1.04
CA GLN A 31 -11.45 8.10 0.10
C GLN A 31 -12.88 8.17 0.65
N PHE A 32 -13.39 9.38 0.78
CA PHE A 32 -14.69 9.66 1.39
C PHE A 32 -15.77 9.86 0.33
N THR A 33 -17.02 9.87 0.78
CA THR A 33 -18.11 10.44 0.01
C THR A 33 -17.78 11.87 -0.39
N PRO A 34 -18.34 12.41 -1.49
CA PRO A 34 -18.11 13.79 -1.89
C PRO A 34 -18.35 14.76 -0.73
N VAL A 35 -17.43 15.70 -0.57
CA VAL A 35 -17.52 16.80 0.38
C VAL A 35 -17.85 18.06 -0.39
N ASP A 36 -19.14 18.39 -0.48
CA ASP A 36 -19.68 19.41 -1.39
C ASP A 36 -19.13 20.81 -1.16
N ASN A 37 -18.69 21.10 0.07
CA ASN A 37 -18.23 22.43 0.48
C ASN A 37 -16.72 22.51 0.74
N TRP A 38 -15.94 21.57 0.20
CA TRP A 38 -14.50 21.65 0.37
C TRP A 38 -13.94 22.95 -0.20
N ASN A 39 -13.21 23.69 0.61
CA ASN A 39 -12.51 24.91 0.17
C ASN A 39 -11.08 24.94 0.75
N LEU A 40 -10.29 25.89 0.28
CA LEU A 40 -8.88 26.02 0.69
C LEU A 40 -8.71 26.24 2.20
N ALA A 41 -9.71 26.84 2.88
CA ALA A 41 -9.65 27.05 4.32
C ALA A 41 -9.60 25.72 5.09
N TYR A 42 -10.25 24.65 4.60
CA TYR A 42 -10.21 23.32 5.23
C TYR A 42 -8.79 22.76 5.29
N THR A 43 -8.03 22.91 4.21
CA THR A 43 -6.62 22.52 4.20
C THR A 43 -5.80 23.32 5.22
N GLY A 44 -6.03 24.64 5.33
CA GLY A 44 -5.37 25.49 6.31
C GLY A 44 -5.72 25.14 7.76
N ILE A 45 -7.01 24.84 8.04
CA ILE A 45 -7.46 24.40 9.35
C ILE A 45 -6.86 23.02 9.70
N PHE A 46 -6.80 22.11 8.72
CA PHE A 46 -6.16 20.80 8.91
C PHE A 46 -4.69 20.96 9.28
N LEU A 47 -3.93 21.75 8.50
CA LEU A 47 -2.53 22.11 8.78
C LEU A 47 -2.32 22.61 10.21
N GLU A 48 -3.15 23.55 10.63
CA GLU A 48 -3.04 24.14 11.98
C GLU A 48 -3.26 23.10 13.08
N ARG A 49 -4.21 22.17 12.89
CA ARG A 49 -4.51 21.13 13.88
C ARG A 49 -3.46 20.04 13.98
N VAL A 50 -2.75 19.74 12.88
CA VAL A 50 -1.74 18.69 12.86
C VAL A 50 -0.30 19.20 12.99
N LYS A 51 -0.07 20.51 13.08
CA LYS A 51 1.24 21.15 13.07
C LYS A 51 2.21 20.70 14.16
N ALA A 52 1.68 20.24 15.30
CA ALA A 52 2.51 19.72 16.39
C ALA A 52 3.34 18.50 15.93
N ARG A 53 2.80 17.68 15.05
CA ARG A 53 3.46 16.49 14.50
C ARG A 53 4.04 16.75 13.10
N TYR A 54 3.30 17.44 12.24
CA TYR A 54 3.61 17.66 10.85
C TYR A 54 3.98 19.12 10.62
N SER A 55 5.21 19.47 10.97
CA SER A 55 5.72 20.86 10.93
C SER A 55 6.60 21.15 9.71
N GLY A 56 6.80 20.20 8.82
CA GLY A 56 7.56 20.40 7.59
C GLY A 56 6.81 21.24 6.55
N LYS A 57 7.51 21.67 5.51
CA LYS A 57 6.95 22.54 4.48
C LYS A 57 5.90 21.79 3.65
N PRO A 58 4.63 22.25 3.61
CA PRO A 58 3.59 21.65 2.79
C PRO A 58 3.94 21.70 1.30
N ARG A 59 3.49 20.67 0.56
CA ARG A 59 3.68 20.53 -0.90
C ARG A 59 2.37 20.14 -1.55
N GLU A 60 2.03 20.78 -2.65
CA GLU A 60 0.90 20.37 -3.49
C GLU A 60 1.30 19.16 -4.34
N GLN A 61 0.46 18.14 -4.35
CA GLN A 61 0.58 16.97 -5.20
C GLN A 61 -0.66 16.84 -6.07
N ARG A 62 -0.46 16.79 -7.38
CA ARG A 62 -1.51 16.51 -8.37
C ARG A 62 -1.33 15.10 -8.89
N LEU A 63 -2.34 14.29 -8.76
CA LEU A 63 -2.40 12.92 -9.25
C LEU A 63 -3.43 12.85 -10.36
N LEU A 64 -3.02 12.30 -11.50
CA LEU A 64 -3.95 11.95 -12.57
C LEU A 64 -4.32 10.47 -12.40
N GLN A 65 -5.55 10.22 -12.02
CA GLN A 65 -6.08 8.86 -11.94
C GLN A 65 -6.79 8.54 -13.25
N LEU A 66 -6.29 7.50 -13.93
CA LEU A 66 -6.94 6.96 -15.13
C LEU A 66 -7.89 5.84 -14.68
N ASP A 67 -9.18 6.12 -14.68
CA ASP A 67 -10.20 5.11 -14.48
C ASP A 67 -10.56 4.50 -15.85
N SER A 68 -9.93 3.36 -16.17
CA SER A 68 -10.32 2.57 -17.35
C SER A 68 -11.34 1.52 -16.94
N LYS A 69 -12.56 1.63 -17.40
CA LYS A 69 -13.53 0.52 -17.36
C LYS A 69 -13.10 -0.51 -18.43
N GLN A 70 -12.51 -1.61 -18.00
CA GLN A 70 -11.78 -2.58 -18.84
C GLN A 70 -12.65 -3.61 -19.55
N LEU A 71 -13.96 -3.49 -19.61
CA LEU A 71 -14.76 -4.46 -20.35
C LEU A 71 -15.61 -3.73 -21.39
N PRO A 72 -15.50 -4.10 -22.69
CA PRO A 72 -16.57 -3.76 -23.63
C PRO A 72 -17.85 -4.37 -23.08
N ASP A 73 -18.89 -3.57 -22.97
CA ASP A 73 -20.22 -4.12 -22.71
C ASP A 73 -20.66 -4.97 -23.91
N ALA A 74 -21.74 -5.73 -23.74
CA ALA A 74 -22.30 -6.57 -24.81
C ALA A 74 -22.70 -5.75 -26.07
N SER A 75 -22.63 -4.43 -26.04
CA SER A 75 -22.95 -3.51 -27.14
C SER A 75 -21.73 -3.10 -27.98
N GLY A 76 -20.53 -3.52 -27.57
CA GLY A 76 -19.28 -3.21 -28.30
C GLY A 76 -18.81 -1.76 -28.13
N THR A 77 -19.31 -1.04 -27.14
CA THR A 77 -18.86 0.33 -26.84
C THR A 77 -17.42 0.32 -26.37
N LEU A 78 -16.58 1.13 -27.00
CA LEU A 78 -15.17 1.26 -26.62
C LEU A 78 -15.04 1.71 -25.14
N PRO A 79 -14.06 1.17 -24.40
CA PRO A 79 -13.86 1.56 -23.01
C PRO A 79 -13.62 3.07 -22.90
N SER A 80 -14.46 3.76 -22.16
CA SER A 80 -14.25 5.17 -21.85
C SER A 80 -13.22 5.28 -20.74
N ALA A 81 -12.07 5.85 -21.04
CA ALA A 81 -11.11 6.27 -20.02
C ALA A 81 -11.54 7.65 -19.48
N SER A 82 -11.84 7.73 -18.20
CA SER A 82 -11.98 9.02 -17.52
C SER A 82 -10.69 9.37 -16.79
N VAL A 83 -10.22 10.59 -16.99
CA VAL A 83 -9.08 11.15 -16.24
C VAL A 83 -9.64 11.96 -15.09
N ARG A 84 -9.34 11.56 -13.85
CA ARG A 84 -9.67 12.33 -12.66
C ARG A 84 -8.41 12.95 -12.10
N GLU A 85 -8.37 14.27 -11.99
CA GLU A 85 -7.33 14.97 -11.25
C GLU A 85 -7.67 14.99 -9.76
N ILE A 86 -6.75 14.51 -8.92
CA ILE A 86 -6.87 14.55 -7.47
C ILE A 86 -5.74 15.46 -6.96
N THR A 87 -6.11 16.58 -6.37
CA THR A 87 -5.16 17.49 -5.72
C THR A 87 -5.13 17.21 -4.23
N LYS A 88 -3.94 16.93 -3.70
CA LYS A 88 -3.67 16.74 -2.27
C LYS A 88 -2.59 17.72 -1.82
N VAL A 89 -2.64 18.14 -0.56
CA VAL A 89 -1.55 18.82 0.10
C VAL A 89 -0.85 17.84 1.03
N GLN A 90 0.41 17.56 0.75
CA GLN A 90 1.29 16.75 1.57
C GLN A 90 1.96 17.58 2.64
N ILE A 91 1.93 17.13 3.88
CA ILE A 91 2.46 17.81 5.06
C ILE A 91 3.39 16.84 5.77
N PRO A 92 4.73 16.97 5.60
CA PRO A 92 5.67 16.09 6.27
C PRO A 92 5.90 16.49 7.73
N SER A 93 6.40 15.57 8.54
CA SER A 93 7.04 15.86 9.83
C SER A 93 8.33 16.64 9.63
N ALA A 94 8.90 17.20 10.70
CA ALA A 94 10.15 17.96 10.64
C ALA A 94 11.33 17.16 10.09
N ASP A 95 11.40 15.87 10.41
CA ASP A 95 12.43 14.93 9.94
C ASP A 95 12.09 14.24 8.60
N GLY A 96 10.89 14.51 8.06
CA GLY A 96 10.41 13.95 6.80
C GLY A 96 10.07 12.44 6.84
N ARG A 97 10.06 11.81 8.01
CA ARG A 97 9.79 10.37 8.15
C ARG A 97 8.30 10.02 8.23
N GLU A 98 7.51 10.98 8.61
CA GLU A 98 6.06 10.86 8.64
C GLU A 98 5.44 11.92 7.73
N MET A 99 4.29 11.63 7.19
CA MET A 99 3.59 12.57 6.33
C MET A 99 2.09 12.30 6.38
N VAL A 100 1.30 13.35 6.32
CA VAL A 100 -0.11 13.25 5.97
C VAL A 100 -0.37 13.96 4.66
N ALA A 101 -1.34 13.48 3.89
CA ALA A 101 -1.80 14.18 2.70
C ALA A 101 -3.31 14.34 2.76
N VAL A 102 -3.81 15.54 2.51
CA VAL A 102 -5.21 15.91 2.64
C VAL A 102 -5.70 16.63 1.39
N GLY A 103 -6.93 16.32 0.99
CA GLY A 103 -7.60 16.96 -0.14
C GLY A 103 -9.10 16.73 -0.12
N PRO A 104 -9.83 17.22 -1.15
CA PRO A 104 -11.27 17.02 -1.29
C PRO A 104 -11.61 15.53 -1.33
N GLY A 105 -12.28 15.03 -0.30
CA GLY A 105 -12.69 13.62 -0.22
C GLY A 105 -11.55 12.61 -0.09
N ILE A 106 -10.35 13.03 0.33
CA ILE A 106 -9.19 12.14 0.46
C ILE A 106 -8.28 12.53 1.62
N LEU A 107 -7.84 11.51 2.34
CA LEU A 107 -6.84 11.61 3.41
C LEU A 107 -5.88 10.43 3.31
N SER A 108 -4.58 10.65 3.47
CA SER A 108 -3.63 9.56 3.65
C SER A 108 -2.59 9.88 4.72
N ALA A 109 -2.20 8.87 5.49
CA ALA A 109 -1.09 8.92 6.44
C ALA A 109 0.02 8.01 5.94
N HIS A 110 1.28 8.46 6.10
CA HIS A 110 2.46 7.77 5.58
C HIS A 110 3.56 7.72 6.63
N VAL A 111 4.27 6.60 6.68
CA VAL A 111 5.52 6.44 7.43
C VAL A 111 6.60 5.95 6.47
N LEU A 112 7.73 6.63 6.43
CA LEU A 112 8.89 6.29 5.62
C LEU A 112 9.95 5.54 6.44
N LYS A 113 10.91 4.94 5.74
CA LYS A 113 12.05 4.24 6.36
C LYS A 113 12.87 5.18 7.27
N PRO A 114 13.27 4.71 8.48
CA PRO A 114 13.00 3.40 9.07
C PRO A 114 11.56 3.29 9.59
N TYR A 115 10.90 2.17 9.27
CA TYR A 115 9.52 1.94 9.71
C TYR A 115 9.45 1.72 11.23
N SER A 116 8.72 2.58 11.91
CA SER A 116 8.64 2.61 13.37
C SER A 116 7.69 1.57 13.99
N GLY A 117 7.01 0.78 13.15
CA GLY A 117 6.07 -0.26 13.59
C GLY A 117 4.61 0.19 13.59
N TRP A 118 3.73 -0.81 13.65
CA TRP A 118 2.26 -0.59 13.63
C TRP A 118 1.77 0.18 14.84
N GLU A 119 2.32 -0.10 16.01
CA GLU A 119 1.93 0.55 17.26
C GLU A 119 2.20 2.06 17.25
N THR A 120 3.13 2.51 16.41
CA THR A 120 3.39 3.94 16.17
C THR A 120 2.53 4.48 15.02
N PHE A 121 2.36 3.71 13.94
CA PHE A 121 1.64 4.16 12.75
C PHE A 121 0.14 4.24 12.95
N ARG A 122 -0.46 3.30 13.66
CA ARG A 122 -1.90 3.26 13.93
C ARG A 122 -2.45 4.54 14.60
N PRO A 123 -1.83 5.06 15.70
CA PRO A 123 -2.25 6.33 16.30
C PRO A 123 -2.19 7.54 15.36
N GLN A 124 -1.23 7.56 14.43
CA GLN A 124 -1.13 8.63 13.42
C GLN A 124 -2.34 8.61 12.46
N ILE A 125 -2.75 7.41 12.04
CA ILE A 125 -3.93 7.23 11.19
C ILE A 125 -5.17 7.71 11.94
N GLU A 126 -5.34 7.33 13.20
CA GLU A 126 -6.49 7.73 14.04
C GLU A 126 -6.54 9.25 14.24
N GLU A 127 -5.41 9.87 14.57
CA GLU A 127 -5.31 11.32 14.77
C GLU A 127 -5.68 12.08 13.49
N ALA A 128 -5.07 11.71 12.35
CA ALA A 128 -5.34 12.35 11.08
C ALA A 128 -6.81 12.19 10.65
N LEU A 129 -7.38 10.99 10.83
CA LEU A 129 -8.78 10.70 10.52
C LEU A 129 -9.74 11.51 11.37
N ALA A 130 -9.48 11.62 12.69
CA ALA A 130 -10.29 12.40 13.61
C ALA A 130 -10.27 13.90 13.25
N VAL A 131 -9.10 14.44 12.90
CA VAL A 131 -8.98 15.83 12.44
C VAL A 131 -9.74 16.06 11.15
N TYR A 132 -9.61 15.16 10.16
CA TYR A 132 -10.33 15.25 8.90
C TYR A 132 -11.84 15.20 9.09
N GLN A 133 -12.33 14.26 9.89
CA GLN A 133 -13.76 14.12 10.19
C GLN A 133 -14.32 15.38 10.85
N ALA A 134 -13.60 15.96 11.81
CA ALA A 134 -14.04 17.17 12.52
C ALA A 134 -14.07 18.43 11.63
N ILE A 135 -13.41 18.43 10.47
CA ILE A 135 -13.36 19.58 9.55
C ILE A 135 -14.31 19.38 8.38
N ALA A 136 -14.26 18.22 7.75
CA ALA A 136 -14.92 17.94 6.48
C ALA A 136 -16.30 17.27 6.65
N ASP A 137 -16.56 16.68 7.83
CA ASP A 137 -17.79 15.96 8.19
C ASP A 137 -18.35 15.08 7.03
N PRO A 138 -17.53 14.14 6.50
CA PRO A 138 -17.97 13.31 5.39
C PRO A 138 -19.07 12.35 5.85
N SER A 139 -20.07 12.12 5.00
CA SER A 139 -21.19 11.22 5.31
C SER A 139 -20.79 9.75 5.38
N GLY A 140 -19.59 9.38 4.88
CA GLY A 140 -19.05 8.03 4.94
C GLY A 140 -17.78 7.86 4.10
N ILE A 141 -17.30 6.62 4.03
CA ILE A 141 -16.07 6.24 3.36
C ILE A 141 -16.38 5.40 2.12
N ARG A 142 -15.75 5.72 1.00
CA ARG A 142 -15.86 5.02 -0.28
C ARG A 142 -14.74 4.03 -0.53
N ARG A 143 -13.55 4.28 0.02
CA ARG A 143 -12.40 3.36 -0.06
C ARG A 143 -11.54 3.50 1.17
N ILE A 144 -11.02 2.37 1.65
CA ILE A 144 -9.88 2.31 2.56
C ILE A 144 -8.83 1.42 1.91
N GLY A 145 -7.57 1.85 1.93
CA GLY A 145 -6.44 1.06 1.48
C GLY A 145 -5.27 1.15 2.44
N ILE A 146 -4.60 0.03 2.64
CA ILE A 146 -3.29 -0.07 3.30
C ILE A 146 -2.29 -0.58 2.29
N ARG A 147 -1.16 0.11 2.15
CA ARG A 147 -0.09 -0.23 1.23
C ARG A 147 1.26 -0.23 1.94
N TYR A 148 2.04 -1.27 1.67
CA TYR A 148 3.41 -1.38 2.13
C TYR A 148 4.34 -1.60 0.95
N ILE A 149 5.32 -0.73 0.81
CA ILE A 149 6.38 -0.81 -0.19
C ILE A 149 7.62 -1.36 0.50
N ASN A 150 8.07 -2.53 0.07
CA ASN A 150 9.22 -3.23 0.62
C ASN A 150 10.35 -3.23 -0.40
N LEU A 151 11.55 -2.82 -0.01
CA LEU A 151 12.77 -2.96 -0.79
C LEU A 151 13.62 -4.05 -0.16
N ILE A 152 13.70 -5.18 -0.86
CA ILE A 152 14.41 -6.37 -0.38
C ILE A 152 15.74 -6.47 -1.13
N GLU A 153 16.82 -6.31 -0.40
CA GLU A 153 18.18 -6.38 -0.92
C GLU A 153 18.76 -7.77 -0.64
N LEU A 154 19.08 -8.50 -1.71
CA LEU A 154 19.71 -9.82 -1.57
C LEU A 154 21.20 -9.69 -1.29
N PRO A 155 21.80 -10.64 -0.55
CA PRO A 155 23.17 -10.50 -0.04
C PRO A 155 24.25 -10.57 -1.12
N ALA A 156 23.92 -11.09 -2.30
CA ALA A 156 24.86 -11.21 -3.41
C ALA A 156 24.21 -10.90 -4.77
N PRO A 157 24.97 -10.38 -5.75
CA PRO A 157 24.44 -10.06 -7.09
C PRO A 157 23.88 -11.25 -7.86
N ASN A 158 24.38 -12.44 -7.56
CA ASN A 158 23.97 -13.71 -8.16
C ASN A 158 23.10 -14.57 -7.23
N ALA A 159 22.53 -14.00 -6.16
CA ALA A 159 21.60 -14.71 -5.32
C ALA A 159 20.32 -15.04 -6.11
N GLU A 160 19.92 -16.31 -6.05
CA GLU A 160 18.76 -16.81 -6.79
C GLU A 160 17.45 -16.32 -6.16
N PRO A 161 16.58 -15.59 -6.90
CA PRO A 161 15.33 -15.07 -6.35
C PRO A 161 14.40 -16.14 -5.77
N SER A 162 14.42 -17.36 -6.33
CA SER A 162 13.63 -18.50 -5.84
C SER A 162 13.97 -18.96 -4.43
N GLU A 163 15.15 -18.62 -3.93
CA GLU A 163 15.50 -18.90 -2.53
C GLU A 163 14.87 -17.90 -1.54
N TYR A 164 14.49 -16.71 -2.02
CA TYR A 164 14.00 -15.61 -1.19
C TYR A 164 12.52 -15.32 -1.38
N PHE A 165 11.98 -15.56 -2.57
CA PHE A 165 10.58 -15.28 -2.91
C PHE A 165 9.83 -16.56 -3.24
N SER A 166 8.61 -16.68 -2.71
CA SER A 166 7.74 -17.87 -2.92
C SER A 166 7.21 -17.94 -4.35
N ALA A 167 7.07 -16.79 -5.03
CA ALA A 167 6.67 -16.67 -6.42
C ALA A 167 7.74 -15.88 -7.20
N PRO A 168 8.90 -16.48 -7.48
CA PRO A 168 9.98 -15.81 -8.21
C PRO A 168 9.59 -15.54 -9.67
N PRO A 169 10.24 -14.56 -10.32
CA PRO A 169 10.01 -14.31 -11.75
C PRO A 169 10.40 -15.53 -12.59
N THR A 170 9.58 -15.86 -13.56
CA THR A 170 9.84 -16.96 -14.48
C THR A 170 10.56 -16.44 -15.71
N LYS A 171 11.72 -17.03 -16.04
CA LYS A 171 12.47 -16.78 -17.26
C LYS A 171 11.97 -17.72 -18.35
N ASN A 172 11.84 -17.22 -19.59
CA ASN A 172 11.67 -18.08 -20.76
C ASN A 172 13.05 -18.55 -21.23
N GLU A 173 13.37 -19.83 -21.00
CA GLU A 173 14.67 -20.42 -21.34
C GLU A 173 14.91 -20.52 -22.87
N GLU A 174 13.83 -20.58 -23.67
CA GLU A 174 13.94 -20.66 -25.14
C GLU A 174 14.50 -19.38 -25.78
N LEU A 175 14.45 -18.25 -25.06
CA LEU A 175 15.00 -16.98 -25.55
C LEU A 175 16.52 -16.96 -25.57
N GLY A 176 17.22 -17.88 -24.90
CA GLY A 176 18.69 -17.96 -24.89
C GLY A 176 19.38 -16.71 -24.29
N CYS A 177 18.68 -15.88 -23.57
CA CYS A 177 19.19 -14.64 -22.96
C CYS A 177 18.91 -14.58 -21.45
N ARG A 178 19.57 -13.64 -20.77
CA ARG A 178 19.39 -13.41 -19.33
C ARG A 178 18.16 -12.51 -19.08
N LEU A 179 17.35 -12.85 -18.07
CA LEU A 179 16.35 -11.95 -17.54
C LEU A 179 17.05 -10.83 -16.73
N ASP A 180 17.07 -9.62 -17.27
CA ASP A 180 17.77 -8.48 -16.66
C ASP A 180 16.88 -7.73 -15.68
N THR A 181 15.68 -7.38 -16.11
CA THR A 181 14.67 -6.69 -15.28
C THR A 181 13.28 -7.24 -15.58
N PHE A 182 12.35 -7.01 -14.66
CA PHE A 182 10.94 -7.37 -14.82
C PHE A 182 10.07 -6.48 -13.96
N VAL A 183 8.80 -6.40 -14.32
CA VAL A 183 7.70 -5.88 -13.50
C VAL A 183 6.54 -6.86 -13.63
N ILE A 184 6.09 -7.40 -12.51
CA ILE A 184 4.95 -8.32 -12.43
C ILE A 184 3.89 -7.64 -11.57
N ARG A 185 2.65 -7.60 -12.05
CA ARG A 185 1.49 -7.12 -11.30
C ARG A 185 0.45 -8.21 -11.25
N HIS A 186 0.06 -8.60 -10.05
CA HIS A 186 -1.08 -9.47 -9.81
C HIS A 186 -2.15 -8.73 -9.01
N GLU A 187 -3.41 -8.97 -9.36
CA GLU A 187 -4.56 -8.49 -8.62
C GLU A 187 -5.38 -9.69 -8.16
N TYR A 188 -5.63 -9.76 -6.86
CA TYR A 188 -6.43 -10.80 -6.23
C TYR A 188 -7.67 -10.18 -5.61
N LEU A 189 -8.76 -10.92 -5.64
CA LEU A 189 -9.97 -10.64 -4.88
C LEU A 189 -10.16 -11.79 -3.89
N TYR A 190 -10.35 -11.47 -2.61
CA TYR A 190 -10.62 -12.49 -1.62
C TYR A 190 -12.03 -13.05 -1.80
N ASP A 191 -12.16 -14.39 -1.72
CA ASP A 191 -13.43 -15.06 -1.96
C ASP A 191 -14.47 -14.84 -0.84
N ASP A 192 -14.00 -14.62 0.38
CA ASP A 192 -14.81 -14.46 1.59
C ASP A 192 -15.24 -13.00 1.84
N GLU A 193 -14.54 -12.02 1.26
CA GLU A 193 -14.78 -10.60 1.48
C GLU A 193 -14.41 -9.78 0.23
N PRO A 194 -15.10 -8.66 -0.05
CA PRO A 194 -14.80 -7.80 -1.19
C PRO A 194 -13.54 -6.93 -0.92
N ILE A 195 -12.45 -7.60 -0.55
CA ILE A 195 -11.13 -7.01 -0.36
C ILE A 195 -10.26 -7.36 -1.56
N ARG A 196 -9.62 -6.35 -2.12
CA ARG A 196 -8.66 -6.47 -3.22
C ARG A 196 -7.24 -6.42 -2.67
N LEU A 197 -6.38 -7.32 -3.14
CA LEU A 197 -4.93 -7.28 -2.96
C LEU A 197 -4.26 -7.05 -4.30
N VAL A 198 -3.44 -6.03 -4.40
CA VAL A 198 -2.54 -5.80 -5.54
C VAL A 198 -1.12 -6.09 -5.09
N VAL A 199 -0.44 -6.96 -5.83
CA VAL A 199 0.98 -7.29 -5.62
C VAL A 199 1.76 -6.81 -6.84
N ASN A 200 2.62 -5.82 -6.64
CA ASN A 200 3.61 -5.44 -7.64
C ASN A 200 4.97 -5.97 -7.19
N PHE A 201 5.61 -6.76 -8.06
CA PHE A 201 6.93 -7.32 -7.82
C PHE A 201 7.86 -6.96 -8.97
N ALA A 202 8.97 -6.30 -8.67
CA ALA A 202 9.89 -5.81 -9.68
C ALA A 202 11.34 -5.94 -9.23
N LYS A 203 12.25 -6.20 -10.19
CA LYS A 203 13.68 -6.03 -9.96
C LYS A 203 14.04 -4.57 -10.20
N VAL A 204 14.60 -3.92 -9.18
CA VAL A 204 15.02 -2.53 -9.25
C VAL A 204 16.41 -2.44 -9.88
N GLN A 205 16.54 -1.61 -10.92
CA GLN A 205 17.86 -1.29 -11.45
C GLN A 205 18.64 -0.42 -10.46
N LYS A 206 19.94 -0.69 -10.33
CA LYS A 206 20.80 0.13 -9.44
C LYS A 206 20.76 1.59 -9.90
N ILE A 207 20.38 2.46 -9.02
CA ILE A 207 20.66 3.90 -9.16
C ILE A 207 22.11 4.06 -8.72
N GLU A 208 22.97 4.67 -9.54
CA GLU A 208 24.43 4.78 -9.37
C GLU A 208 24.89 5.35 -8.02
N THR A 209 23.99 5.97 -7.24
CA THR A 209 24.29 6.60 -5.95
C THR A 209 24.21 5.67 -4.74
N VAL A 210 23.74 4.41 -4.90
CA VAL A 210 23.61 3.47 -3.79
C VAL A 210 24.51 2.26 -4.02
N THR A 211 25.58 2.16 -3.24
CA THR A 211 26.51 1.00 -3.23
C THR A 211 25.87 -0.22 -2.57
N VAL A 212 24.92 -0.86 -3.25
CA VAL A 212 24.39 -2.16 -2.84
C VAL A 212 25.16 -3.25 -3.56
N ASN A 213 25.76 -4.16 -2.82
CA ASN A 213 26.53 -5.29 -3.39
C ASN A 213 25.63 -6.39 -3.98
N GLY A 214 24.30 -6.33 -3.78
CA GLY A 214 23.33 -7.34 -4.18
C GLY A 214 22.31 -6.85 -5.20
N ALA A 215 21.40 -7.74 -5.58
CA ALA A 215 20.22 -7.40 -6.36
C ALA A 215 19.12 -6.86 -5.45
N SER A 216 18.42 -5.82 -5.89
CA SER A 216 17.33 -5.20 -5.14
C SER A 216 15.98 -5.50 -5.80
N TYR A 217 15.00 -5.84 -4.99
CA TYR A 217 13.65 -6.17 -5.42
C TYR A 217 12.63 -5.31 -4.69
N LEU A 218 11.71 -4.74 -5.43
CA LEU A 218 10.55 -4.05 -4.89
C LEU A 218 9.41 -5.05 -4.77
N LEU A 219 8.86 -5.18 -3.57
CA LEU A 219 7.62 -5.89 -3.29
C LEU A 219 6.63 -4.90 -2.68
N ASP A 220 5.65 -4.50 -3.48
CA ASP A 220 4.65 -3.50 -3.13
C ASP A 220 3.28 -4.19 -3.01
N LEU A 221 2.69 -4.10 -1.84
CA LEU A 221 1.43 -4.73 -1.47
C LEU A 221 0.40 -3.66 -1.13
N ASP A 222 -0.68 -3.57 -1.91
CA ASP A 222 -1.82 -2.67 -1.65
C ASP A 222 -3.07 -3.51 -1.39
N VAL A 223 -3.58 -3.47 -0.16
CA VAL A 223 -4.81 -4.14 0.26
C VAL A 223 -5.89 -3.10 0.47
N SER A 224 -7.00 -3.24 -0.23
CA SER A 224 -8.06 -2.23 -0.18
C SER A 224 -9.46 -2.82 -0.26
N ARG A 225 -10.43 -2.03 0.24
CA ARG A 225 -11.86 -2.29 0.05
C ARG A 225 -12.56 -1.02 -0.42
N GLU A 226 -13.47 -1.20 -1.37
CA GLU A 226 -14.25 -0.13 -1.98
C GLU A 226 -15.75 -0.39 -1.80
N TRP A 227 -16.53 0.70 -1.68
CA TRP A 227 -18.00 0.69 -1.59
C TRP A 227 -18.58 1.50 -2.74
N GLN A 228 -19.29 0.83 -3.65
CA GLN A 228 -19.88 1.43 -4.84
C GLN A 228 -21.24 2.09 -4.55
N THR A 229 -22.04 1.49 -3.67
CA THR A 229 -23.42 1.92 -3.38
C THR A 229 -23.52 2.57 -2.02
N GLU A 230 -23.41 1.79 -0.96
CA GLU A 230 -23.53 2.23 0.43
C GLU A 230 -22.14 2.53 1.00
N ALA A 231 -21.91 3.75 1.49
CA ALA A 231 -20.62 4.11 2.08
C ALA A 231 -20.44 3.47 3.46
N LEU A 232 -19.20 3.13 3.81
CA LEU A 232 -18.88 2.64 5.15
C LEU A 232 -19.06 3.76 6.18
N PRO A 233 -19.79 3.53 7.29
CA PRO A 233 -19.89 4.50 8.38
C PRO A 233 -18.51 4.81 9.00
N MET A 234 -18.27 6.08 9.37
CA MET A 234 -16.98 6.55 9.90
C MET A 234 -16.50 5.77 11.13
N ASN A 235 -17.40 5.38 12.03
CA ASN A 235 -17.08 4.62 13.24
C ASN A 235 -16.58 3.19 12.97
N ARG A 236 -16.69 2.70 11.73
CA ARG A 236 -16.18 1.38 11.31
C ARG A 236 -14.80 1.47 10.66
N ALA A 237 -14.28 2.68 10.42
CA ALA A 237 -13.04 2.90 9.69
C ALA A 237 -11.86 2.11 10.26
N MET A 238 -11.55 2.30 11.55
CA MET A 238 -10.37 1.69 12.16
C MET A 238 -10.49 0.18 12.32
N SER A 239 -11.68 -0.37 12.52
CA SER A 239 -11.85 -1.84 12.54
C SER A 239 -11.52 -2.47 11.17
N LEU A 240 -11.85 -1.77 10.08
CA LEU A 240 -11.48 -2.23 8.75
C LEU A 240 -9.98 -2.02 8.46
N VAL A 241 -9.40 -0.92 8.91
CA VAL A 241 -7.94 -0.69 8.81
C VAL A 241 -7.17 -1.85 9.44
N GLU A 242 -7.59 -2.33 10.61
CA GLU A 242 -6.98 -3.51 11.27
C GLU A 242 -7.15 -4.79 10.43
N GLU A 243 -8.31 -4.98 9.83
CA GLU A 243 -8.58 -6.12 8.95
C GLU A 243 -7.68 -6.09 7.70
N LEU A 244 -7.61 -4.95 7.00
CA LEU A 244 -6.74 -4.77 5.83
C LEU A 244 -5.27 -4.97 6.21
N ARG A 245 -4.86 -4.48 7.38
CA ARG A 245 -3.51 -4.67 7.92
C ARG A 245 -3.19 -6.15 8.16
N ARG A 246 -4.15 -6.92 8.68
CA ARG A 246 -4.00 -8.36 8.88
C ARG A 246 -3.80 -9.08 7.53
N ARG A 247 -4.63 -8.75 6.51
CA ARG A 247 -4.55 -9.33 5.16
C ARG A 247 -3.23 -8.97 4.47
N GLU A 248 -2.77 -7.72 4.64
CA GLU A 248 -1.47 -7.29 4.09
C GLU A 248 -0.31 -8.11 4.65
N ARG A 249 -0.28 -8.32 5.98
CA ARG A 249 0.76 -9.14 6.62
C ARG A 249 0.74 -10.58 6.15
N GLU A 250 -0.44 -11.19 6.04
CA GLU A 250 -0.62 -12.53 5.49
C GLU A 250 -0.08 -12.60 4.05
N ALA A 251 -0.40 -11.59 3.23
CA ALA A 251 0.09 -11.50 1.87
C ALA A 251 1.62 -11.35 1.82
N PHE A 252 2.22 -10.49 2.65
CA PHE A 252 3.67 -10.34 2.73
C PHE A 252 4.36 -11.66 3.10
N GLU A 253 3.90 -12.32 4.15
CA GLU A 253 4.44 -13.61 4.60
C GLU A 253 4.31 -14.72 3.53
N ALA A 254 3.26 -14.68 2.71
CA ALA A 254 3.06 -15.60 1.61
C ALA A 254 4.00 -15.37 0.42
N GLN A 255 4.52 -14.16 0.25
CA GLN A 255 5.44 -13.81 -0.84
C GLN A 255 6.91 -14.15 -0.55
N ILE A 256 7.27 -14.38 0.70
CA ILE A 256 8.66 -14.56 1.13
C ILE A 256 8.94 -15.96 1.68
N THR A 257 10.19 -16.38 1.62
CA THR A 257 10.67 -17.67 2.14
C THR A 257 11.28 -17.53 3.55
N PRO A 258 11.61 -18.64 4.24
CA PRO A 258 12.38 -18.59 5.47
C PRO A 258 13.71 -17.85 5.34
N LYS A 259 14.39 -17.96 4.19
CA LYS A 259 15.67 -17.31 3.92
C LYS A 259 15.55 -15.78 3.88
N SER A 260 14.45 -15.25 3.33
CA SER A 260 14.14 -13.80 3.42
C SER A 260 13.91 -13.35 4.86
N ARG A 261 13.22 -14.16 5.67
CA ARG A 261 12.97 -13.85 7.08
C ARG A 261 14.26 -13.73 7.87
N GLU A 262 15.27 -14.58 7.58
CA GLU A 262 16.60 -14.50 8.18
C GLU A 262 17.29 -13.17 7.87
N LEU A 263 17.14 -12.63 6.63
CA LEU A 263 17.69 -11.32 6.28
C LEU A 263 17.12 -10.18 7.13
N PHE A 264 15.82 -10.28 7.50
CA PHE A 264 15.15 -9.23 8.26
C PHE A 264 15.38 -9.34 9.77
N ASP A 265 15.86 -10.48 10.25
CA ASP A 265 16.20 -10.74 11.66
C ASP A 265 17.71 -10.61 11.94
N ALA A 266 18.53 -10.38 10.92
CA ALA A 266 19.99 -10.26 11.03
C ALA A 266 20.46 -8.98 11.75
#